data_2541b3f9ee5a07f4b923788a105f5273
#
_entry.id   2541b3f9ee5a07f4b923788a105f5273
#
_cell.length_a   1.000
_cell.length_b   1.000
_cell.length_c   1.000
_cell.angle_alpha   90.00
_cell.angle_beta   90.00
_cell.angle_gamma   90.00
#
_symmetry.space_group_name_H-M   'P 1'
#
loop_
_entity.id
_entity.type
_entity.pdbx_description
1 polymer ?
#
loop_
_entity_poly.entity_id
_entity_poly.type
_entity_poly.pdbx_seq_one_letter_code
_entity_poly.pdbx_strand_id
1 'polypeptide(L)'
;MKQEKVIRINNIKLKPDHTEAELLKAVKKALRLKNNCDIKSDIIKRSIDARHKPDIMYVYSVDVKKLVINNKDTDLKAFAKKTANNNITYNEKVIYEFPYGRINNYEGAGIKEEDRPVIIGFGPAGMFAALKLSEAGLMPVVYERGDSVEERHRKVDEFWNTGKLDTQSNVQFGEGGAGTFSDGKLNTVIKDPTGRIRNVLEMFVRFGASSEILYSNKPHIGTDVLMNVVYNIRKYCESLGAQINFNHRIDDINISDKKVSSIKVYDIKNDIYFERQCRQVCLSIGHSARDTFKMLDSKDIMMEPRSFAVGLRIMHPQEFINENAYGKCEYKLPTADYKVTYKSVSTGKERGVYSFCMCPGGYVVNASSEENMLAVNGMSYSGRDSANANSAMIVTVTPDDFGNGVLDGVEFQRKLERAAYKEGVGKIPVQLFADFKENVTSTGLGRVTPCIKGQYKLSNIRNVLPEYISEALCEGVTGCSRYIKGFDMDDAVFAGVESRTSSPVRITRNDELMSVGCAGLYPCGEGAGYAGGITSAAVDGIKIAEKIAANIDFFKEV
;
A
#
# COMPACT_ATOMS: atom_id res chain seq x y z
N MET A 1 -7.95 -15.85 21.65
CA MET A 1 -8.31 -15.63 20.21
C MET A 1 -9.61 -16.37 19.95
N LYS A 2 -10.62 -15.68 19.51
CA LYS A 2 -11.92 -16.24 19.14
C LYS A 2 -11.80 -17.00 17.81
N GLN A 3 -12.45 -18.17 17.74
CA GLN A 3 -12.44 -18.98 16.52
C GLN A 3 -13.86 -19.16 16.00
N GLU A 4 -14.04 -19.02 14.69
CA GLU A 4 -15.30 -19.31 14.00
C GLU A 4 -15.15 -20.65 13.25
N LYS A 5 -16.05 -21.59 13.52
CA LYS A 5 -16.08 -22.90 12.86
C LYS A 5 -16.84 -22.78 11.54
N VAL A 6 -16.23 -23.25 10.45
CA VAL A 6 -16.82 -23.14 9.11
C VAL A 6 -16.56 -24.39 8.28
N ILE A 7 -17.45 -24.65 7.31
CA ILE A 7 -17.16 -25.54 6.19
C ILE A 7 -16.73 -24.65 5.01
N ARG A 8 -15.51 -24.82 4.54
CA ARG A 8 -15.01 -24.15 3.34
C ARG A 8 -15.25 -25.00 2.11
N ILE A 9 -15.86 -24.38 1.11
CA ILE A 9 -16.08 -24.97 -0.21
C ILE A 9 -15.24 -24.18 -1.21
N ASN A 10 -14.31 -24.84 -1.85
CA ASN A 10 -13.44 -24.24 -2.86
C ASN A 10 -13.90 -24.63 -4.28
N ASN A 11 -13.40 -23.87 -5.27
CA ASN A 11 -13.52 -24.18 -6.69
C ASN A 11 -14.97 -24.25 -7.21
N ILE A 12 -15.86 -23.40 -6.69
CA ILE A 12 -17.20 -23.23 -7.26
C ILE A 12 -17.07 -22.34 -8.49
N LYS A 13 -17.36 -22.87 -9.68
CA LYS A 13 -17.22 -22.16 -10.94
C LYS A 13 -18.59 -21.74 -11.47
N LEU A 14 -18.72 -20.45 -11.82
CA LEU A 14 -19.93 -19.87 -12.41
C LEU A 14 -19.56 -18.91 -13.55
N LYS A 15 -20.46 -18.71 -14.48
CA LYS A 15 -20.31 -17.70 -15.53
C LYS A 15 -20.30 -16.28 -14.92
N PRO A 16 -19.67 -15.28 -15.57
CA PRO A 16 -19.58 -13.92 -15.00
C PRO A 16 -20.92 -13.22 -14.75
N ASP A 17 -21.94 -13.56 -15.51
CA ASP A 17 -23.29 -13.01 -15.45
C ASP A 17 -24.25 -13.73 -14.48
N HIS A 18 -23.74 -14.67 -13.66
CA HIS A 18 -24.56 -15.42 -12.70
C HIS A 18 -25.12 -14.51 -11.60
N THR A 19 -26.23 -14.95 -11.04
CA THR A 19 -26.92 -14.31 -9.91
C THR A 19 -26.44 -14.88 -8.55
N GLU A 20 -26.71 -14.15 -7.45
CA GLU A 20 -26.47 -14.67 -6.09
C GLU A 20 -27.24 -15.97 -5.79
N ALA A 21 -28.47 -16.10 -6.33
CA ALA A 21 -29.27 -17.31 -6.19
C ALA A 21 -28.60 -18.53 -6.85
N GLU A 22 -27.95 -18.33 -7.99
CA GLU A 22 -27.19 -19.38 -8.67
C GLU A 22 -25.95 -19.77 -7.90
N LEU A 23 -25.25 -18.81 -7.27
CA LEU A 23 -24.14 -19.10 -6.36
C LEU A 23 -24.61 -19.92 -5.18
N LEU A 24 -25.70 -19.54 -4.51
CA LEU A 24 -26.27 -20.30 -3.40
C LEU A 24 -26.69 -21.71 -3.82
N LYS A 25 -27.30 -21.85 -5.00
CA LYS A 25 -27.66 -23.15 -5.59
C LYS A 25 -26.41 -24.01 -5.84
N ALA A 26 -25.32 -23.42 -6.33
CA ALA A 26 -24.06 -24.11 -6.54
C ALA A 26 -23.42 -24.57 -5.20
N VAL A 27 -23.48 -23.73 -4.16
CA VAL A 27 -23.07 -24.09 -2.79
C VAL A 27 -23.87 -25.29 -2.28
N LYS A 28 -25.21 -25.24 -2.37
CA LYS A 28 -26.09 -26.35 -1.95
C LYS A 28 -25.78 -27.63 -2.73
N LYS A 29 -25.58 -27.51 -4.04
CA LYS A 29 -25.21 -28.66 -4.91
C LYS A 29 -23.86 -29.28 -4.50
N ALA A 30 -22.84 -28.45 -4.22
CA ALA A 30 -21.52 -28.91 -3.78
C ALA A 30 -21.62 -29.72 -2.46
N LEU A 31 -22.47 -29.28 -1.54
CA LEU A 31 -22.74 -29.94 -0.27
C LEU A 31 -23.73 -31.13 -0.41
N ARG A 32 -24.25 -31.40 -1.61
CA ARG A 32 -25.28 -32.46 -1.87
C ARG A 32 -26.54 -32.29 -1.00
N LEU A 33 -26.95 -31.04 -0.77
CA LEU A 33 -28.11 -30.71 0.04
C LEU A 33 -29.40 -30.68 -0.79
N LYS A 34 -30.51 -31.07 -0.15
CA LYS A 34 -31.88 -30.96 -0.69
C LYS A 34 -32.44 -29.54 -0.39
N ASN A 35 -33.57 -29.18 -0.97
CA ASN A 35 -34.17 -27.84 -0.86
C ASN A 35 -34.58 -27.42 0.57
N ASN A 36 -34.73 -28.36 1.51
CA ASN A 36 -35.14 -28.11 2.91
C ASN A 36 -33.96 -27.72 3.83
N CYS A 37 -33.00 -26.96 3.34
CA CYS A 37 -31.82 -26.59 4.11
C CYS A 37 -31.63 -25.12 4.11
N ASP A 38 -31.37 -24.55 5.30
CA ASP A 38 -30.94 -23.13 5.45
C ASP A 38 -29.43 -23.08 5.64
N ILE A 39 -28.81 -22.16 4.91
CA ILE A 39 -27.37 -21.95 4.93
C ILE A 39 -27.07 -20.48 5.20
N LYS A 40 -26.21 -20.22 6.20
CA LYS A 40 -25.55 -18.91 6.34
C LYS A 40 -24.12 -19.04 5.87
N SER A 41 -23.77 -18.30 4.83
CA SER A 41 -22.44 -18.39 4.19
C SER A 41 -21.90 -17.04 3.81
N ASP A 42 -20.56 -16.94 3.77
CA ASP A 42 -19.82 -15.78 3.27
C ASP A 42 -18.96 -16.19 2.09
N ILE A 43 -18.86 -15.32 1.12
CA ILE A 43 -17.85 -15.43 0.06
C ILE A 43 -16.50 -15.04 0.68
N ILE A 44 -15.50 -15.92 0.54
CA ILE A 44 -14.15 -15.69 1.07
C ILE A 44 -13.18 -15.29 -0.03
N LYS A 45 -13.43 -15.80 -1.23
CA LYS A 45 -12.60 -15.49 -2.39
C LYS A 45 -13.44 -15.54 -3.66
N ARG A 46 -13.24 -14.53 -4.54
CA ARG A 46 -13.69 -14.54 -5.93
C ARG A 46 -12.48 -14.24 -6.82
N SER A 47 -12.20 -15.11 -7.77
CA SER A 47 -11.15 -14.94 -8.77
C SER A 47 -11.69 -15.21 -10.17
N ILE A 48 -10.97 -14.72 -11.19
CA ILE A 48 -11.30 -14.94 -12.60
C ILE A 48 -10.42 -16.08 -13.12
N ASP A 49 -11.03 -17.07 -13.76
CA ASP A 49 -10.36 -18.11 -14.52
C ASP A 49 -10.51 -17.81 -16.02
N ALA A 50 -9.47 -17.20 -16.61
CA ALA A 50 -9.41 -16.84 -18.02
C ALA A 50 -8.42 -17.72 -18.81
N ARG A 51 -8.15 -18.95 -18.35
CA ARG A 51 -7.23 -19.87 -19.03
C ARG A 51 -7.80 -20.42 -20.36
N HIS A 52 -9.12 -20.44 -20.50
CA HIS A 52 -9.83 -20.93 -21.69
C HIS A 52 -10.63 -19.81 -22.34
N LYS A 53 -9.93 -18.79 -22.88
CA LYS A 53 -10.54 -17.65 -23.57
C LYS A 53 -11.29 -18.10 -24.83
N PRO A 54 -12.49 -17.59 -25.11
CA PRO A 54 -13.24 -16.56 -24.37
C PRO A 54 -14.15 -17.11 -23.25
N ASP A 55 -14.13 -18.43 -22.95
CA ASP A 55 -14.96 -19.05 -21.91
C ASP A 55 -14.39 -18.76 -20.52
N ILE A 56 -14.78 -17.61 -19.98
CA ILE A 56 -14.28 -17.09 -18.71
C ILE A 56 -15.23 -17.46 -17.59
N MET A 57 -14.67 -17.84 -16.43
CA MET A 57 -15.43 -18.22 -15.25
C MET A 57 -15.01 -17.44 -14.02
N TYR A 58 -15.95 -17.10 -13.16
CA TYR A 58 -15.65 -16.78 -11.76
C TYR A 58 -15.45 -18.06 -10.96
N VAL A 59 -14.43 -18.03 -10.11
CA VAL A 59 -14.10 -19.14 -9.19
C VAL A 59 -14.22 -18.66 -7.77
N TYR A 60 -15.11 -19.28 -7.00
CA TYR A 60 -15.42 -18.92 -5.63
C TYR A 60 -14.85 -19.89 -4.61
N SER A 61 -14.45 -19.34 -3.45
CA SER A 61 -14.37 -20.06 -2.18
C SER A 61 -15.40 -19.48 -1.22
N VAL A 62 -16.20 -20.33 -0.60
CA VAL A 62 -17.32 -19.95 0.27
C VAL A 62 -17.19 -20.64 1.62
N ASP A 63 -17.32 -19.91 2.71
CA ASP A 63 -17.39 -20.44 4.07
C ASP A 63 -18.85 -20.54 4.51
N VAL A 64 -19.31 -21.72 4.86
CA VAL A 64 -20.60 -21.98 5.47
C VAL A 64 -20.43 -21.95 6.99
N LYS A 65 -21.04 -20.97 7.63
CA LYS A 65 -20.97 -20.71 9.09
C LYS A 65 -22.07 -21.43 9.87
N LYS A 66 -23.21 -21.62 9.24
CA LYS A 66 -24.36 -22.33 9.81
C LYS A 66 -25.05 -23.16 8.74
N LEU A 67 -25.41 -24.38 9.10
CA LEU A 67 -26.13 -25.30 8.26
C LEU A 67 -27.27 -25.93 9.09
N VAL A 68 -28.51 -25.70 8.64
CA VAL A 68 -29.72 -26.27 9.25
C VAL A 68 -30.33 -27.24 8.26
N ILE A 69 -30.50 -28.51 8.67
CA ILE A 69 -31.12 -29.56 7.88
C ILE A 69 -32.34 -30.09 8.64
N ASN A 70 -33.51 -30.11 8.01
CA ASN A 70 -34.76 -30.52 8.62
C ASN A 70 -35.03 -29.81 9.97
N ASN A 71 -34.85 -28.50 10.00
CA ASN A 71 -34.99 -27.62 11.17
C ASN A 71 -34.06 -27.93 12.35
N LYS A 72 -32.95 -28.66 12.12
CA LYS A 72 -31.95 -28.98 13.14
C LYS A 72 -30.59 -28.41 12.73
N ASP A 73 -29.91 -27.77 13.69
CA ASP A 73 -28.52 -27.35 13.49
C ASP A 73 -27.61 -28.55 13.27
N THR A 74 -26.73 -28.44 12.29
CA THR A 74 -25.83 -29.52 11.87
C THR A 74 -24.44 -29.30 12.40
N ASP A 75 -23.79 -30.31 12.96
CA ASP A 75 -22.36 -30.27 13.29
C ASP A 75 -21.53 -30.18 12.00
N LEU A 76 -20.91 -29.01 11.80
CA LEU A 76 -20.14 -28.71 10.59
C LEU A 76 -18.93 -29.63 10.41
N LYS A 77 -18.28 -30.04 11.52
CA LYS A 77 -17.09 -30.92 11.47
C LYS A 77 -17.45 -32.33 11.05
N ALA A 78 -18.50 -32.88 11.67
CA ALA A 78 -19.01 -34.21 11.33
C ALA A 78 -19.57 -34.24 9.89
N PHE A 79 -20.25 -33.18 9.46
CA PHE A 79 -20.79 -33.04 8.10
C PHE A 79 -19.67 -33.00 7.04
N ALA A 80 -18.63 -32.16 7.23
CA ALA A 80 -17.52 -32.07 6.30
C ALA A 80 -16.79 -33.40 6.11
N LYS A 81 -16.57 -34.16 7.20
CA LYS A 81 -15.94 -35.49 7.14
C LYS A 81 -16.75 -36.50 6.30
N LYS A 82 -18.09 -36.43 6.33
CA LYS A 82 -18.97 -37.32 5.55
C LYS A 82 -19.03 -36.99 4.06
N THR A 83 -18.65 -35.76 3.67
CA THR A 83 -18.87 -35.27 2.31
C THR A 83 -17.87 -35.84 1.29
N ALA A 84 -16.76 -36.45 1.73
CA ALA A 84 -15.73 -37.12 0.90
C ALA A 84 -15.37 -36.35 -0.40
N ASN A 85 -15.14 -35.03 -0.28
CA ASN A 85 -14.81 -34.16 -1.40
C ASN A 85 -13.64 -33.25 -1.02
N ASN A 86 -12.54 -33.31 -1.77
CA ASN A 86 -11.30 -32.56 -1.50
C ASN A 86 -11.49 -31.04 -1.57
N ASN A 87 -12.56 -30.56 -2.22
CA ASN A 87 -12.88 -29.13 -2.26
C ASN A 87 -13.67 -28.66 -1.03
N ILE A 88 -14.03 -29.58 -0.12
CA ILE A 88 -14.82 -29.27 1.07
C ILE A 88 -13.98 -29.61 2.30
N THR A 89 -13.67 -28.59 3.11
CA THR A 89 -12.84 -28.73 4.31
C THR A 89 -13.50 -28.08 5.51
N TYR A 90 -13.32 -28.66 6.69
CA TYR A 90 -13.65 -28.01 7.95
C TYR A 90 -12.47 -27.12 8.36
N ASN A 91 -12.75 -25.89 8.73
CA ASN A 91 -11.74 -24.93 9.18
C ASN A 91 -12.20 -24.20 10.45
N GLU A 92 -11.22 -23.84 11.26
CA GLU A 92 -11.39 -22.94 12.41
C GLU A 92 -10.69 -21.63 12.07
N LYS A 93 -11.49 -20.60 11.77
CA LYS A 93 -11.03 -19.29 11.35
C LYS A 93 -10.75 -18.44 12.57
N VAL A 94 -9.53 -17.91 12.70
CA VAL A 94 -9.17 -16.97 13.74
C VAL A 94 -9.83 -15.63 13.45
N ILE A 95 -10.54 -15.09 14.45
CA ILE A 95 -11.07 -13.73 14.46
C ILE A 95 -10.12 -12.88 15.28
N TYR A 96 -9.62 -11.82 14.68
CA TYR A 96 -8.76 -10.89 15.38
C TYR A 96 -9.57 -10.10 16.42
N GLU A 97 -9.04 -10.07 17.63
CA GLU A 97 -9.48 -9.18 18.71
C GLU A 97 -8.24 -8.49 19.26
N PHE A 98 -8.34 -7.18 19.49
CA PHE A 98 -7.24 -6.43 20.10
C PHE A 98 -7.02 -6.99 21.52
N PRO A 99 -5.80 -7.41 21.89
CA PRO A 99 -5.58 -8.19 23.11
C PRO A 99 -5.81 -7.39 24.39
N TYR A 100 -5.76 -6.09 24.30
CA TYR A 100 -5.98 -5.18 25.42
C TYR A 100 -7.35 -4.52 25.23
N GLY A 101 -8.34 -4.91 26.01
CA GLY A 101 -9.66 -4.28 26.03
C GLY A 101 -9.54 -2.80 26.45
N ARG A 102 -10.67 -2.10 26.55
CA ARG A 102 -10.68 -0.73 27.05
C ARG A 102 -9.97 -0.72 28.41
N ILE A 103 -8.86 0.00 28.49
CA ILE A 103 -8.01 0.04 29.70
C ILE A 103 -8.79 0.91 30.70
N ASN A 104 -9.57 0.23 31.56
CA ASN A 104 -10.51 0.86 32.51
C ASN A 104 -9.83 1.70 33.62
N ASN A 105 -8.50 1.65 33.73
CA ASN A 105 -7.76 2.41 34.76
C ASN A 105 -7.73 3.93 34.51
N TYR A 106 -8.33 4.40 33.38
CA TYR A 106 -8.40 5.82 33.04
C TYR A 106 -9.81 6.41 33.16
N GLU A 107 -10.84 5.61 33.52
CA GLU A 107 -12.18 6.12 33.80
C GLU A 107 -12.15 6.86 35.15
N GLY A 108 -12.01 8.19 35.08
CA GLY A 108 -12.10 9.10 36.23
C GLY A 108 -10.87 9.95 36.55
N ALA A 109 -9.65 9.49 36.25
CA ALA A 109 -8.42 10.25 36.53
C ALA A 109 -7.74 10.86 35.28
N GLY A 110 -8.21 10.52 34.05
CA GLY A 110 -7.56 10.92 32.79
C GLY A 110 -6.17 10.33 32.61
N ILE A 111 -5.80 9.99 31.35
CA ILE A 111 -4.41 9.69 31.04
C ILE A 111 -3.59 10.98 31.12
N LYS A 112 -2.44 10.98 31.81
CA LYS A 112 -1.56 12.15 31.82
C LYS A 112 -1.09 12.47 30.40
N GLU A 113 -0.87 13.74 30.13
CA GLU A 113 -0.52 14.19 28.79
C GLU A 113 0.77 13.54 28.26
N GLU A 114 1.76 13.34 29.13
CA GLU A 114 3.05 12.69 28.84
C GLU A 114 2.94 11.16 28.58
N ASP A 115 1.89 10.52 29.10
CA ASP A 115 1.63 9.08 28.96
C ASP A 115 0.81 8.76 27.71
N ARG A 116 0.23 9.76 27.06
CA ARG A 116 -0.50 9.58 25.80
C ARG A 116 0.48 9.17 24.70
N PRO A 117 0.27 8.02 24.04
CA PRO A 117 1.13 7.59 22.95
C PRO A 117 1.21 8.64 21.83
N VAL A 118 2.41 8.96 21.40
CA VAL A 118 2.63 9.85 20.26
C VAL A 118 2.77 9.04 18.97
N ILE A 119 2.14 9.49 17.89
CA ILE A 119 2.25 8.90 16.56
C ILE A 119 2.78 9.96 15.59
N ILE A 120 3.90 9.68 14.94
CA ILE A 120 4.51 10.55 13.95
C ILE A 120 4.18 10.02 12.55
N GLY A 121 3.37 10.79 11.81
CA GLY A 121 2.85 10.42 10.49
C GLY A 121 1.48 9.73 10.55
N PHE A 122 0.56 10.14 9.67
CA PHE A 122 -0.81 9.63 9.61
C PHE A 122 -1.10 8.93 8.27
N GLY A 123 -0.11 8.16 7.77
CA GLY A 123 -0.29 7.16 6.72
C GLY A 123 -0.92 5.87 7.27
N PRO A 124 -1.06 4.80 6.44
CA PRO A 124 -1.76 3.57 6.87
C PRO A 124 -1.24 2.96 8.17
N ALA A 125 0.06 3.01 8.42
CA ALA A 125 0.65 2.49 9.66
C ALA A 125 0.22 3.31 10.88
N GLY A 126 0.43 4.63 10.84
CA GLY A 126 0.06 5.52 11.95
C GLY A 126 -1.45 5.59 12.16
N MET A 127 -2.23 5.56 11.10
CA MET A 127 -3.69 5.55 11.15
C MET A 127 -4.25 4.32 11.88
N PHE A 128 -3.76 3.11 11.56
CA PHE A 128 -4.19 1.89 12.23
C PHE A 128 -3.63 1.75 13.65
N ALA A 129 -2.45 2.32 13.92
CA ALA A 129 -1.96 2.45 15.29
C ALA A 129 -2.86 3.39 16.10
N ALA A 130 -3.19 4.57 15.57
CA ALA A 130 -4.10 5.53 16.20
C ALA A 130 -5.48 4.92 16.46
N LEU A 131 -6.06 4.24 15.46
CA LEU A 131 -7.36 3.58 15.55
C LEU A 131 -7.40 2.58 16.71
N LYS A 132 -6.40 1.68 16.80
CA LYS A 132 -6.37 0.64 17.83
C LYS A 132 -6.10 1.19 19.23
N LEU A 133 -5.22 2.16 19.34
CA LEU A 133 -4.95 2.85 20.62
C LEU A 133 -6.16 3.66 21.10
N SER A 134 -6.90 4.31 20.16
CA SER A 134 -8.13 5.02 20.48
C SER A 134 -9.24 4.06 20.95
N GLU A 135 -9.43 2.92 20.25
CA GLU A 135 -10.37 1.87 20.66
C GLU A 135 -10.04 1.29 22.05
N ALA A 136 -8.74 1.24 22.41
CA ALA A 136 -8.27 0.85 23.73
C ALA A 136 -8.39 1.94 24.79
N GLY A 137 -8.81 3.17 24.46
CA GLY A 137 -8.97 4.29 25.39
C GLY A 137 -7.68 5.06 25.73
N LEU A 138 -6.60 4.86 24.96
CA LEU A 138 -5.29 5.48 25.21
C LEU A 138 -5.14 6.88 24.61
N MET A 139 -6.15 7.41 23.93
CA MET A 139 -6.22 8.78 23.40
C MET A 139 -4.91 9.27 22.76
N PRO A 140 -4.41 8.62 21.69
CA PRO A 140 -3.11 8.96 21.12
C PRO A 140 -3.07 10.39 20.58
N VAL A 141 -1.87 10.97 20.49
CA VAL A 141 -1.63 12.26 19.85
C VAL A 141 -0.83 12.04 18.58
N VAL A 142 -1.42 12.45 17.45
CA VAL A 142 -0.85 12.28 16.12
C VAL A 142 -0.30 13.60 15.63
N TYR A 143 0.90 13.57 15.06
CA TYR A 143 1.52 14.67 14.33
C TYR A 143 1.74 14.27 12.88
N GLU A 144 1.08 14.96 11.96
CA GLU A 144 1.23 14.79 10.51
C GLU A 144 1.77 16.10 9.93
N ARG A 145 2.86 16.01 9.15
CA ARG A 145 3.50 17.19 8.55
C ARG A 145 2.64 17.88 7.51
N GLY A 146 1.88 17.10 6.73
CA GLY A 146 1.02 17.63 5.70
C GLY A 146 -0.38 17.96 6.18
N ASP A 147 -1.23 18.29 5.25
CA ASP A 147 -2.60 18.69 5.50
C ASP A 147 -3.55 17.50 5.71
N SER A 148 -4.77 17.83 6.18
CA SER A 148 -5.92 16.94 6.12
C SER A 148 -6.21 16.53 4.67
N VAL A 149 -6.86 15.39 4.48
CA VAL A 149 -7.08 14.81 3.14
C VAL A 149 -7.82 15.77 2.21
N GLU A 150 -8.72 16.60 2.74
CA GLU A 150 -9.50 17.58 1.98
C GLU A 150 -8.59 18.70 1.42
N GLU A 151 -7.77 19.30 2.27
CA GLU A 151 -6.87 20.40 1.86
C GLU A 151 -5.68 19.86 1.05
N ARG A 152 -5.18 18.69 1.41
CA ARG A 152 -4.14 17.99 0.67
C ARG A 152 -4.55 17.71 -0.78
N HIS A 153 -5.80 17.26 -1.00
CA HIS A 153 -6.32 17.02 -2.34
C HIS A 153 -6.28 18.29 -3.19
N ARG A 154 -6.74 19.41 -2.63
CA ARG A 154 -6.69 20.71 -3.31
C ARG A 154 -5.26 21.11 -3.70
N LYS A 155 -4.28 20.95 -2.79
CA LYS A 155 -2.87 21.27 -3.04
C LYS A 155 -2.24 20.34 -4.08
N VAL A 156 -2.56 19.07 -4.07
CA VAL A 156 -2.07 18.10 -5.06
C VAL A 156 -2.63 18.42 -6.44
N ASP A 157 -3.91 18.75 -6.56
CA ASP A 157 -4.50 19.18 -7.83
C ASP A 157 -3.89 20.50 -8.34
N GLU A 158 -3.65 21.48 -7.45
CA GLU A 158 -2.93 22.71 -7.79
C GLU A 158 -1.52 22.40 -8.32
N PHE A 159 -0.79 21.53 -7.64
CA PHE A 159 0.55 21.09 -8.08
C PHE A 159 0.53 20.44 -9.46
N TRP A 160 -0.40 19.52 -9.72
CA TRP A 160 -0.48 18.85 -11.02
C TRP A 160 -0.84 19.80 -12.16
N ASN A 161 -1.64 20.82 -11.89
CA ASN A 161 -2.05 21.81 -12.90
C ASN A 161 -1.01 22.90 -13.14
N THR A 162 -0.33 23.36 -12.08
CA THR A 162 0.54 24.56 -12.13
C THR A 162 2.03 24.25 -12.02
N GLY A 163 2.40 23.07 -11.47
CA GLY A 163 3.78 22.73 -11.13
C GLY A 163 4.24 23.30 -9.78
N LYS A 164 3.40 24.02 -9.03
CA LYS A 164 3.75 24.60 -7.73
C LYS A 164 3.70 23.54 -6.64
N LEU A 165 4.87 23.04 -6.25
CA LEU A 165 5.01 22.01 -5.21
C LEU A 165 4.94 22.63 -3.81
N ASP A 166 4.13 22.04 -2.92
CA ASP A 166 4.26 22.20 -1.48
C ASP A 166 5.09 21.03 -0.93
N THR A 167 6.29 21.30 -0.40
CA THR A 167 7.20 20.27 0.10
C THR A 167 6.74 19.62 1.40
N GLN A 168 5.78 20.21 2.09
CA GLN A 168 5.24 19.68 3.34
C GLN A 168 3.91 18.89 3.12
N SER A 169 3.16 19.22 2.06
CA SER A 169 1.86 18.59 1.78
C SER A 169 1.70 18.30 0.29
N ASN A 170 1.83 17.04 -0.10
CA ASN A 170 1.91 16.60 -1.49
C ASN A 170 1.48 15.13 -1.64
N VAL A 171 1.82 14.45 -2.74
CA VAL A 171 1.50 13.03 -2.98
C VAL A 171 2.16 12.09 -1.95
N GLN A 172 3.26 12.49 -1.31
CA GLN A 172 3.98 11.68 -0.32
C GLN A 172 3.56 11.98 1.12
N PHE A 173 3.31 13.24 1.44
CA PHE A 173 3.03 13.74 2.79
C PHE A 173 1.60 14.25 2.91
N GLY A 174 1.02 14.05 4.09
CA GLY A 174 -0.33 14.41 4.47
C GLY A 174 -1.18 13.21 4.86
N GLU A 175 -2.38 13.46 5.33
CA GLU A 175 -3.32 12.47 5.82
C GLU A 175 -3.53 11.31 4.84
N GLY A 176 -3.43 10.08 5.33
CA GLY A 176 -3.51 8.85 4.54
C GLY A 176 -2.21 8.44 3.86
N GLY A 177 -1.14 9.28 3.92
CA GLY A 177 0.17 9.01 3.33
C GLY A 177 0.15 8.85 1.81
N ALA A 178 1.22 8.33 1.21
CA ALA A 178 1.32 8.11 -0.23
C ALA A 178 0.24 7.15 -0.79
N GLY A 179 -0.32 6.29 0.06
CA GLY A 179 -1.38 5.35 -0.31
C GLY A 179 -2.66 6.03 -0.82
N THR A 180 -2.97 7.24 -0.35
CA THR A 180 -4.19 7.98 -0.74
C THR A 180 -4.21 8.34 -2.23
N PHE A 181 -3.05 8.63 -2.82
CA PHE A 181 -2.91 8.92 -4.26
C PHE A 181 -2.28 7.75 -5.01
N SER A 182 -2.86 6.55 -4.86
CA SER A 182 -2.42 5.31 -5.50
C SER A 182 -3.61 4.54 -6.07
N ASP A 183 -3.39 3.34 -6.64
CA ASP A 183 -4.50 2.45 -7.02
C ASP A 183 -5.24 1.89 -5.78
N GLY A 184 -4.71 2.07 -4.59
CA GLY A 184 -5.34 1.56 -3.37
C GLY A 184 -5.37 0.03 -3.30
N LYS A 185 -4.35 -0.65 -3.84
CA LYS A 185 -4.22 -2.12 -3.75
C LYS A 185 -4.06 -2.57 -2.32
N LEU A 186 -4.84 -3.59 -1.95
CA LEU A 186 -4.83 -4.17 -0.62
C LEU A 186 -4.19 -5.55 -0.55
N ASN A 187 -3.63 -6.02 -1.66
CA ASN A 187 -2.91 -7.30 -1.68
C ASN A 187 -1.64 -7.22 -0.83
N THR A 188 -1.39 -8.30 -0.09
CA THR A 188 -0.16 -8.46 0.69
C THR A 188 0.30 -9.90 0.66
N VAL A 189 1.62 -10.11 0.78
CA VAL A 189 2.24 -11.44 0.87
C VAL A 189 2.64 -11.82 2.30
N ILE A 190 2.38 -10.93 3.27
CA ILE A 190 2.70 -11.22 4.67
C ILE A 190 1.85 -12.39 5.19
N LYS A 191 2.46 -13.24 6.02
CA LYS A 191 1.74 -14.29 6.74
C LYS A 191 1.08 -13.67 7.98
N ASP A 192 -0.21 -13.95 8.17
CA ASP A 192 -0.99 -13.42 9.30
C ASP A 192 -1.83 -14.53 9.95
N PRO A 193 -1.24 -15.28 10.89
CA PRO A 193 -1.97 -16.33 11.61
C PRO A 193 -2.98 -15.78 12.62
N THR A 194 -2.98 -14.50 12.89
CA THR A 194 -3.78 -13.83 13.93
C THR A 194 -5.03 -13.13 13.40
N GLY A 195 -5.18 -12.99 12.06
CA GLY A 195 -6.36 -12.38 11.44
C GLY A 195 -6.33 -10.85 11.34
N ARG A 196 -5.17 -10.21 11.53
CA ARG A 196 -5.02 -8.73 11.41
C ARG A 196 -5.29 -8.24 10.00
N ILE A 197 -4.88 -8.98 8.95
CA ILE A 197 -5.18 -8.63 7.55
C ILE A 197 -6.68 -8.53 7.34
N ARG A 198 -7.43 -9.53 7.82
CA ARG A 198 -8.88 -9.54 7.70
C ARG A 198 -9.50 -8.37 8.46
N ASN A 199 -9.00 -8.06 9.66
CA ASN A 199 -9.45 -6.92 10.46
C ASN A 199 -9.20 -5.59 9.73
N VAL A 200 -8.03 -5.40 9.08
CA VAL A 200 -7.74 -4.21 8.27
C VAL A 200 -8.79 -4.03 7.16
N LEU A 201 -9.10 -5.08 6.41
CA LEU A 201 -10.11 -5.03 5.35
C LEU A 201 -11.51 -4.73 5.90
N GLU A 202 -11.89 -5.33 7.02
CA GLU A 202 -13.16 -5.08 7.70
C GLU A 202 -13.27 -3.64 8.21
N MET A 203 -12.17 -3.05 8.70
CA MET A 203 -12.13 -1.63 9.07
C MET A 203 -12.31 -0.74 7.85
N PHE A 204 -11.64 -1.00 6.74
CA PHE A 204 -11.86 -0.24 5.52
C PHE A 204 -13.34 -0.29 5.07
N VAL A 205 -13.98 -1.46 5.12
CA VAL A 205 -15.42 -1.59 4.82
C VAL A 205 -16.27 -0.81 5.82
N ARG A 206 -15.98 -0.90 7.12
CA ARG A 206 -16.68 -0.16 8.17
C ARG A 206 -16.64 1.35 7.93
N PHE A 207 -15.54 1.85 7.37
CA PHE A 207 -15.35 3.27 7.11
C PHE A 207 -15.66 3.71 5.68
N GLY A 208 -16.29 2.85 4.86
CA GLY A 208 -16.91 3.25 3.60
C GLY A 208 -16.34 2.61 2.33
N ALA A 209 -15.41 1.67 2.44
CA ALA A 209 -14.99 0.89 1.28
C ALA A 209 -16.04 -0.17 0.90
N SER A 210 -16.05 -0.59 -0.37
CA SER A 210 -16.92 -1.67 -0.83
C SER A 210 -16.64 -2.99 -0.09
N SER A 211 -17.70 -3.73 0.27
CA SER A 211 -17.56 -5.06 0.84
C SER A 211 -16.88 -6.08 -0.09
N GLU A 212 -16.80 -5.79 -1.38
CA GLU A 212 -16.08 -6.65 -2.35
C GLU A 212 -14.60 -6.85 -2.00
N ILE A 213 -13.96 -5.89 -1.32
CA ILE A 213 -12.56 -6.04 -0.89
C ILE A 213 -12.34 -7.20 0.07
N LEU A 214 -13.40 -7.66 0.74
CA LEU A 214 -13.34 -8.78 1.69
C LEU A 214 -13.16 -10.14 1.00
N TYR A 215 -13.49 -10.23 -0.29
CA TYR A 215 -13.44 -11.49 -1.02
C TYR A 215 -12.83 -11.40 -2.43
N SER A 216 -12.59 -10.23 -2.96
CA SER A 216 -11.87 -10.08 -4.23
C SER A 216 -10.46 -10.67 -4.11
N ASN A 217 -10.02 -11.46 -5.11
CA ASN A 217 -8.64 -11.98 -5.15
C ASN A 217 -7.60 -10.85 -5.30
N LYS A 218 -8.01 -9.72 -5.88
CA LYS A 218 -7.19 -8.52 -6.08
C LYS A 218 -7.95 -7.29 -5.57
N PRO A 219 -8.10 -7.16 -4.23
CA PRO A 219 -8.88 -6.07 -3.66
C PRO A 219 -8.18 -4.73 -3.87
N HIS A 220 -8.96 -3.71 -4.21
CA HIS A 220 -8.52 -2.32 -4.32
C HIS A 220 -9.65 -1.39 -3.88
N ILE A 221 -9.29 -0.17 -3.50
CA ILE A 221 -10.27 0.85 -3.08
C ILE A 221 -10.38 1.98 -4.12
N GLY A 222 -9.26 2.43 -4.69
CA GLY A 222 -9.17 3.62 -5.53
C GLY A 222 -9.02 4.91 -4.72
N THR A 223 -8.37 5.90 -5.32
CA THR A 223 -8.04 7.17 -4.66
C THR A 223 -9.28 7.90 -4.14
N ASP A 224 -10.33 7.99 -4.94
CA ASP A 224 -11.59 8.69 -4.65
C ASP A 224 -12.31 8.14 -3.42
N VAL A 225 -12.42 6.83 -3.30
CA VAL A 225 -13.05 6.17 -2.16
C VAL A 225 -12.14 6.20 -0.93
N LEU A 226 -10.83 6.01 -1.14
CA LEU A 226 -9.87 5.96 -0.04
C LEU A 226 -9.79 7.27 0.73
N MET A 227 -9.96 8.43 0.07
CA MET A 227 -10.01 9.73 0.74
C MET A 227 -11.16 9.79 1.76
N ASN A 228 -12.35 9.32 1.40
CA ASN A 228 -13.50 9.27 2.32
C ASN A 228 -13.28 8.29 3.48
N VAL A 229 -12.67 7.14 3.21
CA VAL A 229 -12.33 6.14 4.24
C VAL A 229 -11.36 6.71 5.26
N VAL A 230 -10.31 7.39 4.80
CA VAL A 230 -9.30 8.05 5.63
C VAL A 230 -9.93 9.12 6.52
N TYR A 231 -10.75 9.99 5.93
CA TYR A 231 -11.53 11.00 6.66
C TYR A 231 -12.39 10.38 7.77
N ASN A 232 -13.14 9.32 7.46
CA ASN A 232 -14.02 8.66 8.42
C ASN A 232 -13.22 7.99 9.56
N ILE A 233 -12.06 7.40 9.29
CA ILE A 233 -11.18 6.84 10.32
C ILE A 233 -10.71 7.96 11.26
N ARG A 234 -10.25 9.10 10.72
CA ARG A 234 -9.86 10.27 11.51
C ARG A 234 -10.99 10.70 12.45
N LYS A 235 -12.18 10.95 11.89
CA LYS A 235 -13.35 11.38 12.69
C LYS A 235 -13.70 10.39 13.80
N TYR A 236 -13.58 9.11 13.53
CA TYR A 236 -13.78 8.09 14.54
C TYR A 236 -12.71 8.12 15.64
N CYS A 237 -11.44 8.25 15.30
CA CYS A 237 -10.37 8.40 16.29
C CYS A 237 -10.56 9.65 17.16
N GLU A 238 -10.89 10.80 16.54
CA GLU A 238 -11.19 12.06 17.25
C GLU A 238 -12.36 11.89 18.23
N SER A 239 -13.43 11.17 17.82
CA SER A 239 -14.58 10.89 18.69
C SER A 239 -14.25 10.03 19.91
N LEU A 240 -13.13 9.31 19.87
CA LEU A 240 -12.59 8.51 20.98
C LEU A 240 -11.50 9.24 21.78
N GLY A 241 -11.29 10.54 21.54
CA GLY A 241 -10.35 11.39 22.28
C GLY A 241 -8.93 11.45 21.71
N ALA A 242 -8.67 10.90 20.52
CA ALA A 242 -7.40 11.13 19.85
C ALA A 242 -7.28 12.60 19.43
N GLN A 243 -6.07 13.15 19.50
CA GLN A 243 -5.71 14.45 18.94
C GLN A 243 -4.94 14.24 17.64
N ILE A 244 -5.41 14.85 16.55
CA ILE A 244 -4.75 14.73 15.24
C ILE A 244 -4.35 16.13 14.78
N ASN A 245 -3.04 16.39 14.73
CA ASN A 245 -2.45 17.67 14.44
C ASN A 245 -1.82 17.64 13.04
N PHE A 246 -2.42 18.34 12.10
CA PHE A 246 -1.90 18.54 10.75
C PHE A 246 -0.99 19.75 10.67
N ASN A 247 -0.09 19.79 9.68
CA ASN A 247 0.93 20.82 9.51
C ASN A 247 1.90 20.90 10.71
N HIS A 248 2.16 19.75 11.33
CA HIS A 248 3.08 19.63 12.43
C HIS A 248 4.18 18.63 12.06
N ARG A 249 5.38 19.13 11.84
CA ARG A 249 6.55 18.31 11.51
C ARG A 249 7.37 18.05 12.78
N ILE A 250 7.85 16.83 12.92
CA ILE A 250 8.77 16.49 14.02
C ILE A 250 10.19 16.67 13.51
N ASP A 251 10.89 17.63 14.10
CA ASP A 251 12.25 18.00 13.73
C ASP A 251 13.29 17.34 14.60
N ASP A 252 12.93 16.90 15.82
CA ASP A 252 13.84 16.20 16.72
C ASP A 252 13.11 15.23 17.65
N ILE A 253 13.84 14.22 18.14
CA ILE A 253 13.45 13.29 19.20
C ILE A 253 14.51 13.35 20.28
N ASN A 254 14.15 13.82 21.48
CA ASN A 254 15.06 13.87 22.61
C ASN A 254 15.12 12.50 23.29
N ILE A 255 16.35 12.04 23.52
CA ILE A 255 16.65 10.75 24.11
C ILE A 255 17.49 10.99 25.35
N SER A 256 17.03 10.47 26.50
CA SER A 256 17.77 10.48 27.78
C SER A 256 17.87 9.05 28.29
N ASP A 257 19.05 8.63 28.71
CA ASP A 257 19.28 7.28 29.21
C ASP A 257 18.76 6.16 28.30
N LYS A 258 18.97 6.33 26.98
CA LYS A 258 18.47 5.41 25.93
C LYS A 258 16.95 5.25 25.92
N LYS A 259 16.21 6.23 26.40
CA LYS A 259 14.74 6.28 26.35
C LYS A 259 14.27 7.58 25.69
N VAL A 260 13.17 7.52 24.98
CA VAL A 260 12.49 8.73 24.50
C VAL A 260 12.03 9.55 25.71
N SER A 261 12.33 10.86 25.71
CA SER A 261 11.89 11.79 26.75
C SER A 261 10.91 12.84 26.21
N SER A 262 11.15 13.34 25.01
CA SER A 262 10.29 14.33 24.37
C SER A 262 10.51 14.35 22.85
N ILE A 263 9.64 15.08 22.15
CA ILE A 263 9.80 15.42 20.73
C ILE A 263 9.79 16.92 20.53
N LYS A 264 10.56 17.41 19.56
CA LYS A 264 10.51 18.80 19.11
C LYS A 264 9.60 18.92 17.90
N VAL A 265 8.55 19.67 18.05
CA VAL A 265 7.49 19.86 17.06
C VAL A 265 7.62 21.23 16.42
N TYR A 266 7.54 21.29 15.10
CA TYR A 266 7.43 22.51 14.32
C TYR A 266 5.99 22.64 13.80
N ASP A 267 5.26 23.64 14.29
CA ASP A 267 3.98 24.05 13.74
C ASP A 267 4.22 24.92 12.51
N ILE A 268 4.01 24.33 11.33
CA ILE A 268 4.33 24.93 10.03
C ILE A 268 3.45 26.15 9.75
N LYS A 269 2.19 26.15 10.21
CA LYS A 269 1.24 27.25 9.95
C LYS A 269 1.54 28.50 10.78
N ASN A 270 1.95 28.29 12.01
CA ASN A 270 2.20 29.37 12.94
C ASN A 270 3.69 29.76 13.02
N ASP A 271 4.58 29.01 12.35
CA ASP A 271 6.04 29.19 12.35
C ASP A 271 6.62 29.17 13.78
N ILE A 272 6.18 28.22 14.62
CA ILE A 272 6.62 28.10 15.99
C ILE A 272 7.12 26.70 16.33
N TYR A 273 8.11 26.64 17.21
CA TYR A 273 8.58 25.40 17.79
C TYR A 273 8.06 25.23 19.22
N PHE A 274 7.70 24.01 19.56
CA PHE A 274 7.44 23.62 20.93
C PHE A 274 7.96 22.21 21.21
N GLU A 275 8.16 21.93 22.48
CA GLU A 275 8.55 20.60 22.94
C GLU A 275 7.37 19.91 23.60
N ARG A 276 7.19 18.61 23.28
CA ARG A 276 6.20 17.77 23.91
C ARG A 276 6.87 16.62 24.66
N GLN A 277 6.66 16.54 25.95
CA GLN A 277 7.06 15.40 26.76
C GLN A 277 6.27 14.16 26.34
N CYS A 278 6.94 13.04 26.14
CA CYS A 278 6.33 11.77 25.76
C CYS A 278 7.27 10.61 26.05
N ARG A 279 6.71 9.44 26.29
CA ARG A 279 7.46 8.23 26.64
C ARG A 279 7.38 7.14 25.57
N GLN A 280 6.37 7.17 24.74
CA GLN A 280 6.14 6.19 23.68
C GLN A 280 5.80 6.86 22.36
N VAL A 281 6.60 6.59 21.33
CA VAL A 281 6.53 7.20 20.01
C VAL A 281 6.45 6.12 18.94
N CYS A 282 5.32 6.05 18.22
CA CYS A 282 5.18 5.28 16.99
C CYS A 282 5.69 6.11 15.81
N LEU A 283 6.82 5.70 15.21
CA LEU A 283 7.47 6.41 14.12
C LEU A 283 7.03 5.84 12.78
N SER A 284 5.98 6.41 12.17
CA SER A 284 5.32 5.94 10.93
C SER A 284 5.44 6.93 9.76
N ILE A 285 6.63 7.44 9.53
CA ILE A 285 6.98 8.58 8.68
C ILE A 285 6.89 8.34 7.17
N GLY A 286 6.70 7.09 6.70
CA GLY A 286 6.82 6.73 5.29
C GLY A 286 8.26 6.80 4.76
N HIS A 287 8.48 6.32 3.52
CA HIS A 287 9.83 6.20 2.95
C HIS A 287 10.38 7.51 2.38
N SER A 288 9.56 8.56 2.27
CA SER A 288 9.95 9.85 1.67
C SER A 288 10.43 10.90 2.68
N ALA A 289 10.34 10.63 4.00
CA ALA A 289 10.76 11.54 5.07
C ALA A 289 12.29 11.52 5.28
N ARG A 290 13.02 11.96 4.25
CA ARG A 290 14.49 11.89 4.17
C ARG A 290 15.19 12.80 5.17
N ASP A 291 14.55 13.89 5.57
CA ASP A 291 14.96 14.77 6.67
C ASP A 291 14.93 14.03 8.02
N THR A 292 13.87 13.26 8.26
CA THR A 292 13.76 12.44 9.48
C THR A 292 14.82 11.34 9.50
N PHE A 293 15.14 10.68 8.37
CA PHE A 293 16.25 9.72 8.34
C PHE A 293 17.59 10.37 8.69
N LYS A 294 17.86 11.58 8.21
CA LYS A 294 19.07 12.34 8.61
C LYS A 294 19.09 12.67 10.10
N MET A 295 17.96 13.07 10.66
CA MET A 295 17.84 13.34 12.09
C MET A 295 18.11 12.07 12.91
N LEU A 296 17.53 10.92 12.54
CA LEU A 296 17.77 9.65 13.22
C LEU A 296 19.23 9.19 13.15
N ASP A 297 19.86 9.37 11.98
CA ASP A 297 21.28 9.07 11.78
C ASP A 297 22.17 9.93 12.67
N SER A 298 21.87 11.22 12.80
CA SER A 298 22.59 12.14 13.70
C SER A 298 22.40 11.84 15.20
N LYS A 299 21.46 10.98 15.56
CA LYS A 299 21.17 10.52 16.93
C LYS A 299 21.70 9.10 17.18
N ASP A 300 22.49 8.54 16.26
CA ASP A 300 23.00 7.17 16.34
C ASP A 300 21.89 6.11 16.50
N ILE A 301 20.68 6.39 15.98
CA ILE A 301 19.61 5.39 15.89
C ILE A 301 20.02 4.34 14.86
N MET A 302 20.05 3.09 15.31
CA MET A 302 20.54 1.99 14.46
C MET A 302 19.68 1.80 13.22
N MET A 303 20.30 2.02 12.07
CA MET A 303 19.69 1.87 10.75
C MET A 303 20.60 1.08 9.81
N GLU A 304 20.02 0.46 8.80
CA GLU A 304 20.73 -0.35 7.80
C GLU A 304 20.32 0.07 6.39
N PRO A 305 21.26 0.11 5.42
CA PRO A 305 20.92 0.28 4.01
C PRO A 305 20.15 -0.93 3.50
N ARG A 306 19.17 -0.70 2.61
CA ARG A 306 18.35 -1.76 2.02
C ARG A 306 18.36 -1.68 0.51
N SER A 307 18.38 -2.85 -0.12
CA SER A 307 18.08 -2.98 -1.55
C SER A 307 16.66 -2.51 -1.84
N PHE A 308 16.49 -1.81 -2.96
CA PHE A 308 15.21 -1.35 -3.48
C PHE A 308 15.19 -1.50 -5.01
N ALA A 309 14.25 -0.88 -5.70
CA ALA A 309 14.23 -0.93 -7.15
C ALA A 309 13.89 0.45 -7.72
N VAL A 310 14.40 0.73 -8.90
CA VAL A 310 14.16 1.99 -9.62
C VAL A 310 13.91 1.71 -11.10
N GLY A 311 13.21 2.62 -11.77
CA GLY A 311 12.94 2.49 -13.20
C GLY A 311 11.98 3.53 -13.72
N LEU A 312 11.12 3.12 -14.63
CA LEU A 312 10.21 3.99 -15.36
C LEU A 312 8.79 3.43 -15.31
N ARG A 313 7.78 4.32 -15.39
CA ARG A 313 6.40 3.91 -15.66
C ARG A 313 6.22 3.67 -17.15
N ILE A 314 5.69 2.50 -17.52
CA ILE A 314 5.27 2.18 -18.89
C ILE A 314 3.74 2.27 -19.00
N MET A 315 3.25 2.91 -20.04
CA MET A 315 1.83 3.04 -20.36
C MET A 315 1.49 2.28 -21.64
N HIS A 316 0.37 1.54 -21.59
CA HIS A 316 -0.23 0.84 -22.71
C HIS A 316 -1.73 1.17 -22.75
N PRO A 317 -2.41 1.08 -23.90
CA PRO A 317 -3.87 1.15 -23.94
C PRO A 317 -4.48 0.09 -23.00
N GLN A 318 -5.44 0.47 -22.17
CA GLN A 318 -6.10 -0.50 -21.27
C GLN A 318 -6.82 -1.60 -22.04
N GLU A 319 -7.40 -1.27 -23.20
CA GLU A 319 -8.06 -2.23 -24.07
C GLU A 319 -7.10 -3.34 -24.53
N PHE A 320 -5.88 -2.97 -24.92
CA PHE A 320 -4.81 -3.93 -25.27
C PHE A 320 -4.55 -4.91 -24.13
N ILE A 321 -4.49 -4.43 -22.89
CA ILE A 321 -4.29 -5.30 -21.70
C ILE A 321 -5.52 -6.17 -21.46
N ASN A 322 -6.74 -5.63 -21.61
CA ASN A 322 -7.98 -6.39 -21.48
C ASN A 322 -8.08 -7.52 -22.50
N GLU A 323 -7.77 -7.25 -23.76
CA GLU A 323 -7.77 -8.26 -24.83
C GLU A 323 -6.72 -9.35 -24.59
N ASN A 324 -5.52 -8.98 -24.15
CA ASN A 324 -4.49 -9.96 -23.78
C ASN A 324 -4.91 -10.82 -22.56
N ALA A 325 -5.63 -10.25 -21.61
CA ALA A 325 -6.09 -10.97 -20.42
C ALA A 325 -7.29 -11.87 -20.69
N TYR A 326 -8.29 -11.37 -21.40
CA TYR A 326 -9.62 -12.00 -21.50
C TYR A 326 -9.98 -12.49 -22.92
N GLY A 327 -9.25 -12.04 -23.96
CA GLY A 327 -9.68 -12.22 -25.35
C GLY A 327 -10.88 -11.34 -25.67
N LYS A 328 -11.51 -11.61 -26.81
CA LYS A 328 -12.79 -10.98 -27.18
C LYS A 328 -13.91 -11.65 -26.40
N CYS A 329 -14.31 -11.05 -25.29
CA CYS A 329 -15.27 -11.58 -24.33
C CYS A 329 -16.51 -10.65 -24.28
N GLU A 330 -17.71 -11.22 -24.29
CA GLU A 330 -18.96 -10.47 -24.22
C GLU A 330 -19.35 -10.07 -22.79
N TYR A 331 -18.72 -10.66 -21.78
CA TYR A 331 -19.00 -10.34 -20.38
C TYR A 331 -18.34 -9.05 -19.95
N LYS A 332 -19.04 -8.26 -19.13
CA LYS A 332 -18.44 -7.13 -18.40
C LYS A 332 -17.56 -7.67 -17.28
N LEU A 333 -16.26 -7.71 -17.52
CA LEU A 333 -15.25 -8.14 -16.54
C LEU A 333 -14.57 -6.94 -15.89
N PRO A 334 -14.00 -7.12 -14.70
CA PRO A 334 -13.13 -6.08 -14.10
C PRO A 334 -11.98 -5.72 -15.03
N THR A 335 -11.58 -4.44 -15.01
CA THR A 335 -10.42 -3.94 -15.74
C THR A 335 -9.19 -4.80 -15.46
N ALA A 336 -8.55 -5.31 -16.50
CA ALA A 336 -7.46 -6.27 -16.39
C ALA A 336 -6.19 -5.63 -15.83
N ASP A 337 -5.52 -6.36 -14.97
CA ASP A 337 -4.19 -6.06 -14.48
C ASP A 337 -3.19 -7.14 -14.89
N TYR A 338 -1.91 -6.83 -14.75
CA TYR A 338 -0.83 -7.78 -15.04
C TYR A 338 0.29 -7.73 -13.99
N LYS A 339 1.06 -8.82 -13.97
CA LYS A 339 2.34 -8.91 -13.29
C LYS A 339 3.30 -9.63 -14.21
N VAL A 340 4.40 -8.97 -14.59
CA VAL A 340 5.45 -9.54 -15.44
C VAL A 340 6.80 -9.43 -14.74
N THR A 341 7.68 -10.39 -15.02
CA THR A 341 9.03 -10.42 -14.50
C THR A 341 9.99 -10.95 -15.57
N TYR A 342 11.20 -10.44 -15.56
CA TYR A 342 12.27 -10.89 -16.44
C TYR A 342 13.61 -10.89 -15.69
N LYS A 343 14.55 -11.74 -16.10
CA LYS A 343 15.93 -11.73 -15.61
C LYS A 343 16.80 -11.21 -16.74
N SER A 344 17.27 -9.98 -16.58
CA SER A 344 18.20 -9.36 -17.52
C SER A 344 19.63 -9.82 -17.22
N VAL A 345 20.39 -10.07 -18.27
CA VAL A 345 21.82 -10.44 -18.22
C VAL A 345 22.69 -9.54 -19.11
N SER A 346 22.10 -8.57 -19.81
CA SER A 346 22.76 -7.69 -20.77
C SER A 346 23.97 -6.93 -20.22
N THR A 347 24.00 -6.68 -18.92
CA THR A 347 25.05 -5.89 -18.26
C THR A 347 26.13 -6.72 -17.59
N GLY A 348 26.20 -8.04 -17.89
CA GLY A 348 27.16 -8.96 -17.26
C GLY A 348 26.85 -9.35 -15.82
N LYS A 349 25.85 -8.70 -15.18
CA LYS A 349 25.30 -9.05 -13.86
C LYS A 349 23.81 -9.35 -14.00
N GLU A 350 23.36 -10.49 -13.46
CA GLU A 350 21.94 -10.83 -13.46
C GLU A 350 21.15 -9.80 -12.64
N ARG A 351 20.11 -9.20 -13.25
CA ARG A 351 19.22 -8.23 -12.59
C ARG A 351 17.77 -8.61 -12.80
N GLY A 352 16.99 -8.56 -11.73
CA GLY A 352 15.53 -8.70 -11.83
C GLY A 352 14.90 -7.43 -12.42
N VAL A 353 14.13 -7.59 -13.51
CA VAL A 353 13.27 -6.57 -14.09
C VAL A 353 11.83 -7.01 -13.89
N TYR A 354 10.98 -6.18 -13.30
CA TYR A 354 9.61 -6.59 -13.01
C TYR A 354 8.63 -5.42 -12.96
N SER A 355 7.36 -5.74 -13.25
CA SER A 355 6.28 -4.77 -13.06
C SER A 355 5.98 -4.58 -11.58
N PHE A 356 5.81 -3.33 -11.17
CA PHE A 356 5.46 -2.97 -9.81
C PHE A 356 4.31 -1.95 -9.81
N CYS A 357 3.44 -2.01 -8.80
CA CYS A 357 2.31 -1.10 -8.63
C CYS A 357 1.58 -0.77 -9.95
N MET A 358 1.22 -1.84 -10.72
CA MET A 358 0.46 -1.69 -11.96
C MET A 358 -0.93 -1.09 -11.64
N CYS A 359 -1.31 -0.04 -12.35
CA CYS A 359 -2.54 0.73 -12.18
C CYS A 359 -3.42 0.55 -13.42
N PRO A 360 -4.42 -0.35 -13.37
CA PRO A 360 -5.36 -0.53 -14.47
C PRO A 360 -6.23 0.71 -14.63
N GLY A 361 -6.51 1.11 -15.89
CA GLY A 361 -7.32 2.29 -16.18
C GLY A 361 -6.91 3.49 -15.32
N GLY A 362 -5.60 3.74 -15.21
CA GLY A 362 -5.04 4.69 -14.27
C GLY A 362 -4.17 5.76 -14.92
N TYR A 363 -3.56 6.56 -14.07
CA TYR A 363 -2.73 7.70 -14.45
C TYR A 363 -1.32 7.54 -13.90
N VAL A 364 -0.33 8.02 -14.63
CA VAL A 364 0.97 8.37 -14.07
C VAL A 364 0.83 9.73 -13.39
N VAL A 365 1.38 9.89 -12.20
CA VAL A 365 1.26 11.14 -11.44
C VAL A 365 2.63 11.70 -11.07
N ASN A 366 2.74 13.03 -11.06
CA ASN A 366 3.89 13.69 -10.44
C ASN A 366 3.81 13.50 -8.93
N ALA A 367 4.74 12.74 -8.37
CA ALA A 367 4.81 12.39 -6.95
C ALA A 367 6.02 13.02 -6.25
N SER A 368 6.53 14.13 -6.78
CA SER A 368 7.63 14.89 -6.18
C SER A 368 7.28 15.39 -4.78
N SER A 369 8.28 15.49 -3.92
CA SER A 369 8.14 16.04 -2.56
C SER A 369 9.32 16.92 -2.12
N GLU A 370 10.34 17.07 -2.96
CA GLU A 370 11.50 17.94 -2.73
C GLU A 370 11.68 18.88 -3.93
N GLU A 371 12.13 20.10 -3.69
CA GLU A 371 12.36 21.08 -4.74
C GLU A 371 13.43 20.62 -5.73
N ASN A 372 13.24 20.97 -7.01
CA ASN A 372 14.15 20.61 -8.10
C ASN A 372 14.41 19.10 -8.24
N MET A 373 13.48 18.28 -7.77
CA MET A 373 13.48 16.83 -7.89
C MET A 373 12.19 16.36 -8.51
N LEU A 374 12.25 15.31 -9.34
CA LEU A 374 11.07 14.78 -9.99
C LEU A 374 11.00 13.27 -9.82
N ALA A 375 9.91 12.83 -9.20
CA ALA A 375 9.56 11.43 -9.10
C ALA A 375 8.14 11.22 -9.63
N VAL A 376 7.88 10.05 -10.21
CA VAL A 376 6.54 9.65 -10.64
C VAL A 376 6.04 8.47 -9.83
N ASN A 377 4.72 8.33 -9.78
CA ASN A 377 4.04 7.14 -9.26
C ASN A 377 2.80 6.87 -10.14
N GLY A 378 2.02 5.87 -9.82
CA GLY A 378 0.76 5.57 -10.49
C GLY A 378 -0.42 5.60 -9.54
N MET A 379 -1.56 6.03 -10.05
CA MET A 379 -2.84 5.98 -9.33
C MET A 379 -3.97 5.52 -10.24
N SER A 380 -5.04 5.02 -9.64
CA SER A 380 -6.32 4.79 -10.31
C SER A 380 -7.46 5.25 -9.41
N TYR A 381 -8.52 5.73 -10.04
CA TYR A 381 -9.82 5.85 -9.38
C TYR A 381 -10.48 4.48 -9.20
N SER A 382 -11.52 4.41 -8.38
CA SER A 382 -12.26 3.17 -8.12
C SER A 382 -12.85 2.54 -9.39
N GLY A 383 -13.24 3.37 -10.37
CA GLY A 383 -13.76 2.93 -11.66
C GLY A 383 -12.74 2.30 -12.59
N ARG A 384 -11.44 2.64 -12.45
CA ARG A 384 -10.36 2.16 -13.33
C ARG A 384 -10.69 2.33 -14.82
N ASP A 385 -11.14 3.51 -15.18
CA ASP A 385 -11.77 3.83 -16.47
C ASP A 385 -10.98 4.77 -17.36
N SER A 386 -9.72 5.11 -17.01
CA SER A 386 -8.87 5.86 -17.92
C SER A 386 -8.41 4.99 -19.10
N ALA A 387 -8.02 5.65 -20.20
CA ALA A 387 -7.64 4.99 -21.45
C ALA A 387 -6.43 4.05 -21.31
N ASN A 388 -5.56 4.27 -20.31
CA ASN A 388 -4.32 3.53 -20.20
C ASN A 388 -4.24 2.66 -18.92
N ALA A 389 -3.60 1.51 -19.09
CA ALA A 389 -2.93 0.77 -18.04
C ALA A 389 -1.53 1.34 -17.87
N ASN A 390 -1.04 1.49 -16.64
CA ASN A 390 0.36 1.80 -16.40
C ASN A 390 0.96 0.96 -15.28
N SER A 391 2.26 0.68 -15.35
CA SER A 391 3.01 0.08 -14.24
C SER A 391 4.44 0.61 -14.21
N ALA A 392 5.04 0.66 -13.04
CA ALA A 392 6.47 0.76 -12.97
C ALA A 392 7.11 -0.51 -13.55
N MET A 393 8.07 -0.35 -14.46
CA MET A 393 9.05 -1.37 -14.84
C MET A 393 10.34 -1.01 -14.14
N ILE A 394 10.75 -1.83 -13.19
CA ILE A 394 11.82 -1.51 -12.24
C ILE A 394 12.89 -2.57 -12.19
N VAL A 395 14.11 -2.11 -11.93
CA VAL A 395 15.33 -2.91 -11.81
C VAL A 395 15.80 -2.87 -10.36
N THR A 396 16.11 -4.01 -9.79
CA THR A 396 16.64 -4.10 -8.42
C THR A 396 18.03 -3.46 -8.36
N VAL A 397 18.23 -2.60 -7.36
CA VAL A 397 19.52 -2.02 -6.98
C VAL A 397 19.87 -2.39 -5.54
N THR A 398 21.15 -2.60 -5.29
CA THR A 398 21.69 -3.06 -4.02
C THR A 398 22.78 -2.11 -3.51
N PRO A 399 23.23 -2.24 -2.27
CA PRO A 399 24.38 -1.45 -1.78
C PRO A 399 25.62 -1.47 -2.68
N ASP A 400 25.84 -2.55 -3.47
CA ASP A 400 26.92 -2.58 -4.49
C ASP A 400 26.73 -1.50 -5.58
N ASP A 401 25.49 -1.03 -5.81
CA ASP A 401 25.18 -0.06 -6.85
C ASP A 401 25.19 1.39 -6.31
N PHE A 402 24.92 1.60 -5.03
CA PHE A 402 24.76 2.95 -4.45
C PHE A 402 25.64 3.25 -3.24
N GLY A 403 26.31 2.25 -2.64
CA GLY A 403 27.16 2.41 -1.46
C GLY A 403 26.61 1.74 -0.21
N ASN A 404 27.46 1.55 0.81
CA ASN A 404 27.12 0.87 2.05
C ASN A 404 26.76 1.82 3.20
N GLY A 405 26.83 3.13 2.99
CA GLY A 405 26.35 4.11 3.97
C GLY A 405 24.84 4.05 4.13
N VAL A 406 24.36 4.30 5.33
CA VAL A 406 22.92 4.19 5.69
C VAL A 406 22.05 5.04 4.76
N LEU A 407 22.51 6.22 4.37
CA LEU A 407 21.77 7.16 3.53
C LEU A 407 22.17 7.13 2.05
N ASP A 408 23.12 6.30 1.64
CA ASP A 408 23.59 6.26 0.24
C ASP A 408 22.47 5.91 -0.75
N GLY A 409 21.56 5.02 -0.36
CA GLY A 409 20.36 4.71 -1.14
C GLY A 409 19.42 5.91 -1.30
N VAL A 410 19.31 6.78 -0.29
CA VAL A 410 18.55 8.04 -0.37
C VAL A 410 19.20 8.99 -1.38
N GLU A 411 20.53 9.14 -1.32
CA GLU A 411 21.25 10.02 -2.25
C GLU A 411 21.23 9.48 -3.68
N PHE A 412 21.24 8.16 -3.86
CA PHE A 412 21.05 7.53 -5.17
C PHE A 412 19.67 7.87 -5.76
N GLN A 413 18.59 7.78 -4.97
CA GLN A 413 17.26 8.19 -5.39
C GLN A 413 17.25 9.68 -5.78
N ARG A 414 17.82 10.56 -4.96
CA ARG A 414 17.92 12.00 -5.22
C ARG A 414 18.69 12.31 -6.50
N LYS A 415 19.77 11.56 -6.79
CA LYS A 415 20.54 11.72 -8.04
C LYS A 415 19.65 11.48 -9.27
N LEU A 416 18.85 10.42 -9.25
CA LEU A 416 17.93 10.11 -10.35
C LEU A 416 16.80 11.16 -10.45
N GLU A 417 16.24 11.60 -9.34
CA GLU A 417 15.17 12.58 -9.28
C GLU A 417 15.64 13.96 -9.79
N ARG A 418 16.87 14.38 -9.45
CA ARG A 418 17.50 15.61 -10.00
C ARG A 418 17.72 15.49 -11.51
N ALA A 419 18.20 14.34 -11.98
CA ALA A 419 18.38 14.09 -13.41
C ALA A 419 17.05 14.16 -14.16
N ALA A 420 15.99 13.56 -13.62
CA ALA A 420 14.65 13.60 -14.21
C ALA A 420 14.09 15.04 -14.24
N TYR A 421 14.25 15.80 -13.16
CA TYR A 421 13.84 17.21 -13.12
C TYR A 421 14.56 18.05 -14.20
N LYS A 422 15.88 17.86 -14.34
CA LYS A 422 16.69 18.55 -15.34
C LYS A 422 16.28 18.18 -16.77
N GLU A 423 16.13 16.89 -17.07
CA GLU A 423 15.75 16.38 -18.40
C GLU A 423 14.36 16.86 -18.82
N GLY A 424 13.41 16.79 -17.89
CA GLY A 424 12.03 17.25 -18.09
C GLY A 424 11.87 18.78 -18.03
N VAL A 425 12.89 19.53 -17.61
CA VAL A 425 12.79 20.99 -17.32
C VAL A 425 11.65 21.27 -16.34
N GLY A 426 11.64 20.55 -15.21
CA GLY A 426 10.59 20.61 -14.19
C GLY A 426 9.30 19.86 -14.51
N LYS A 427 9.16 19.30 -15.70
CA LYS A 427 8.02 18.50 -16.15
C LYS A 427 8.39 17.00 -16.16
N ILE A 428 7.40 16.13 -16.15
CA ILE A 428 7.63 14.69 -16.25
C ILE A 428 8.26 14.35 -17.61
N PRO A 429 9.51 13.84 -17.67
CA PRO A 429 10.09 13.38 -18.93
C PRO A 429 9.36 12.14 -19.43
N VAL A 430 9.01 12.16 -20.71
CA VAL A 430 8.23 11.12 -21.41
C VAL A 430 8.97 10.73 -22.69
N GLN A 431 8.98 9.42 -23.02
CA GLN A 431 9.66 8.88 -24.19
C GLN A 431 8.91 7.66 -24.75
N LEU A 432 8.89 7.48 -26.06
CA LEU A 432 8.42 6.24 -26.68
C LEU A 432 9.42 5.11 -26.43
N PHE A 433 8.93 3.88 -26.32
CA PHE A 433 9.80 2.73 -26.07
C PHE A 433 10.77 2.48 -27.24
N ALA A 434 10.36 2.68 -28.48
CA ALA A 434 11.26 2.60 -29.63
C ALA A 434 12.42 3.58 -29.50
N ASP A 435 12.14 4.85 -29.21
CA ASP A 435 13.15 5.91 -29.07
C ASP A 435 14.04 5.68 -27.85
N PHE A 436 13.51 5.08 -26.78
CA PHE A 436 14.29 4.68 -25.61
C PHE A 436 15.30 3.56 -25.96
N LYS A 437 14.91 2.59 -26.77
CA LYS A 437 15.82 1.54 -27.28
C LYS A 437 16.97 2.14 -28.08
N GLU A 438 16.66 3.05 -28.98
CA GLU A 438 17.61 3.72 -29.88
C GLU A 438 18.40 4.86 -29.21
N ASN A 439 18.11 5.18 -27.95
CA ASN A 439 18.72 6.28 -27.20
C ASN A 439 18.58 7.64 -27.90
N VAL A 440 17.42 7.93 -28.46
CA VAL A 440 17.10 9.20 -29.12
C VAL A 440 15.94 9.89 -28.44
N THR A 441 15.90 11.24 -28.50
CA THR A 441 14.81 12.03 -27.94
C THR A 441 13.52 11.80 -28.75
N SER A 442 12.40 11.50 -28.08
CA SER A 442 11.09 11.46 -28.74
C SER A 442 10.68 12.86 -29.20
N THR A 443 10.22 12.96 -30.45
CA THR A 443 9.75 14.21 -31.08
C THR A 443 8.24 14.25 -31.27
N GLY A 444 7.54 13.12 -31.09
CA GLY A 444 6.11 12.97 -31.22
C GLY A 444 5.60 11.79 -30.41
N LEU A 445 4.28 11.65 -30.35
CA LEU A 445 3.59 10.50 -29.74
C LEU A 445 3.05 9.58 -30.85
N GLY A 446 2.94 8.28 -30.55
CA GLY A 446 2.26 7.30 -31.39
C GLY A 446 0.77 7.21 -31.09
N ARG A 447 0.20 6.00 -31.14
CA ARG A 447 -1.21 5.71 -30.83
C ARG A 447 -1.52 5.86 -29.34
N VAL A 448 -0.52 5.70 -28.46
CA VAL A 448 -0.69 5.80 -27.02
C VAL A 448 -0.57 7.25 -26.59
N THR A 449 -1.70 7.85 -26.23
CA THR A 449 -1.72 9.18 -25.61
C THR A 449 -1.48 9.03 -24.10
N PRO A 450 -0.47 9.72 -23.50
CA PRO A 450 -0.18 9.58 -22.09
C PRO A 450 -1.33 10.00 -21.18
N CYS A 451 -1.75 9.15 -20.25
CA CYS A 451 -2.64 9.49 -19.14
C CYS A 451 -1.80 9.93 -17.94
N ILE A 452 -1.55 11.24 -17.82
CA ILE A 452 -0.64 11.82 -16.82
C ILE A 452 -1.35 12.92 -16.01
N LYS A 453 -1.15 12.91 -14.70
CA LYS A 453 -1.47 14.02 -13.80
C LYS A 453 -0.20 14.81 -13.52
N GLY A 454 -0.14 16.04 -14.00
CA GLY A 454 1.04 16.88 -14.06
C GLY A 454 1.43 17.22 -15.50
N GLN A 455 2.32 18.18 -15.65
CA GLN A 455 2.86 18.55 -16.96
C GLN A 455 3.93 17.53 -17.39
N TYR A 456 4.02 17.24 -18.69
CA TYR A 456 5.07 16.37 -19.24
C TYR A 456 5.79 17.00 -20.41
N LYS A 457 6.96 16.46 -20.74
CA LYS A 457 7.79 16.89 -21.86
C LYS A 457 8.39 15.65 -22.55
N LEU A 458 8.33 15.60 -23.88
CA LEU A 458 9.05 14.62 -24.68
C LEU A 458 10.56 14.82 -24.49
N SER A 459 11.27 13.76 -24.16
CA SER A 459 12.65 13.81 -23.66
C SER A 459 13.41 12.56 -24.05
N ASN A 460 14.71 12.49 -23.72
CA ASN A 460 15.48 11.25 -23.71
C ASN A 460 15.69 10.78 -22.27
N ILE A 461 14.86 9.86 -21.80
CA ILE A 461 14.89 9.39 -20.40
C ILE A 461 16.16 8.55 -20.10
N ARG A 462 16.89 8.07 -21.09
CA ARG A 462 18.19 7.43 -20.83
C ARG A 462 19.19 8.37 -20.15
N ASN A 463 19.07 9.67 -20.33
CA ASN A 463 19.87 10.67 -19.62
C ASN A 463 19.58 10.73 -18.10
N VAL A 464 18.48 10.12 -17.65
CA VAL A 464 18.07 10.09 -16.25
C VAL A 464 18.64 8.90 -15.51
N LEU A 465 18.77 7.75 -16.19
CA LEU A 465 19.12 6.47 -15.59
C LEU A 465 20.58 6.11 -15.87
N PRO A 466 21.26 5.41 -14.95
CA PRO A 466 22.49 4.71 -15.26
C PRO A 466 22.30 3.74 -16.44
N GLU A 467 23.31 3.64 -17.30
CA GLU A 467 23.24 2.83 -18.52
C GLU A 467 22.81 1.38 -18.25
N TYR A 468 23.37 0.75 -17.22
CA TYR A 468 23.03 -0.63 -16.86
C TYR A 468 21.55 -0.82 -16.48
N ILE A 469 20.88 0.21 -15.96
CA ILE A 469 19.44 0.17 -15.66
C ILE A 469 18.64 0.32 -16.97
N SER A 470 19.06 1.22 -17.86
CA SER A 470 18.42 1.43 -19.15
C SER A 470 18.48 0.18 -20.02
N GLU A 471 19.64 -0.46 -20.11
CA GLU A 471 19.83 -1.71 -20.84
C GLU A 471 18.99 -2.85 -20.24
N ALA A 472 18.99 -3.01 -18.92
CA ALA A 472 18.15 -3.99 -18.26
C ALA A 472 16.66 -3.76 -18.53
N LEU A 473 16.19 -2.50 -18.57
CA LEU A 473 14.81 -2.17 -18.91
C LEU A 473 14.48 -2.50 -20.36
N CYS A 474 15.37 -2.18 -21.32
CA CYS A 474 15.18 -2.55 -22.73
C CYS A 474 15.00 -4.06 -22.89
N GLU A 475 15.92 -4.84 -22.34
CA GLU A 475 15.88 -6.30 -22.39
C GLU A 475 14.63 -6.84 -21.66
N GLY A 476 14.34 -6.30 -20.47
CA GLY A 476 13.23 -6.74 -19.63
C GLY A 476 11.86 -6.49 -20.26
N VAL A 477 11.63 -5.30 -20.84
CA VAL A 477 10.35 -4.97 -21.50
C VAL A 477 10.16 -5.83 -22.75
N THR A 478 11.21 -5.97 -23.59
CA THR A 478 11.17 -6.85 -24.77
C THR A 478 10.89 -8.30 -24.36
N GLY A 479 11.59 -8.80 -23.33
CA GLY A 479 11.39 -10.16 -22.84
C GLY A 479 10.01 -10.42 -22.20
N CYS A 480 9.32 -9.38 -21.72
CA CYS A 480 7.97 -9.49 -21.18
C CYS A 480 6.91 -9.75 -22.26
N SER A 481 7.19 -9.52 -23.55
CA SER A 481 6.28 -9.86 -24.66
C SER A 481 5.96 -11.36 -24.75
N ARG A 482 6.77 -12.22 -24.15
CA ARG A 482 6.44 -13.64 -23.98
C ARG A 482 5.21 -13.90 -23.11
N TYR A 483 4.88 -12.99 -22.18
CA TYR A 483 3.71 -13.10 -21.30
C TYR A 483 2.52 -12.32 -21.81
N ILE A 484 2.76 -11.13 -22.39
CA ILE A 484 1.76 -10.23 -22.94
C ILE A 484 2.23 -9.88 -24.34
N LYS A 485 1.69 -10.56 -25.34
CA LYS A 485 2.12 -10.38 -26.74
C LYS A 485 1.98 -8.93 -27.18
N GLY A 486 3.09 -8.30 -27.58
CA GLY A 486 3.16 -6.89 -27.96
C GLY A 486 3.35 -5.92 -26.79
N PHE A 487 3.78 -6.41 -25.61
CA PHE A 487 4.11 -5.55 -24.47
C PHE A 487 5.22 -4.53 -24.79
N ASP A 488 6.11 -4.89 -25.71
CA ASP A 488 7.23 -4.11 -26.23
C ASP A 488 6.87 -3.28 -27.47
N MET A 489 5.58 -2.94 -27.66
CA MET A 489 5.17 -2.12 -28.80
C MET A 489 5.96 -0.82 -28.86
N ASP A 490 6.33 -0.38 -30.05
CA ASP A 490 7.22 0.78 -30.29
C ASP A 490 6.66 2.09 -29.71
N ASP A 491 5.36 2.23 -29.69
CA ASP A 491 4.64 3.39 -29.20
C ASP A 491 4.13 3.25 -27.75
N ALA A 492 4.55 2.22 -27.00
CA ALA A 492 4.41 2.23 -25.54
C ALA A 492 5.15 3.43 -24.97
N VAL A 493 4.57 4.07 -23.95
CA VAL A 493 5.08 5.34 -23.43
C VAL A 493 5.74 5.15 -22.08
N PHE A 494 7.02 5.49 -21.99
CA PHE A 494 7.71 5.63 -20.71
C PHE A 494 7.53 7.02 -20.10
N ALA A 495 7.45 7.07 -18.76
CA ALA A 495 7.49 8.27 -17.95
C ALA A 495 8.38 8.04 -16.72
N GLY A 496 9.21 9.00 -16.34
CA GLY A 496 10.18 8.80 -15.28
C GLY A 496 10.42 10.00 -14.38
N VAL A 497 11.07 9.73 -13.25
CA VAL A 497 11.65 8.46 -12.78
C VAL A 497 10.80 7.86 -11.64
N GLU A 498 10.59 6.56 -11.63
CA GLU A 498 10.06 5.84 -10.48
C GLU A 498 11.24 5.42 -9.58
N SER A 499 11.52 6.21 -8.56
CA SER A 499 12.68 6.03 -7.66
C SER A 499 12.28 5.54 -6.27
N ARG A 500 10.99 5.65 -5.91
CA ARG A 500 10.50 5.48 -4.54
C ARG A 500 9.60 4.25 -4.39
N THR A 501 10.08 3.09 -4.82
CA THR A 501 9.30 1.84 -4.78
C THR A 501 9.22 1.22 -3.38
N SER A 502 10.23 1.47 -2.54
CA SER A 502 10.30 1.05 -1.14
C SER A 502 11.35 1.86 -0.39
N SER A 503 11.37 1.75 0.94
CA SER A 503 12.37 2.44 1.77
C SER A 503 13.79 1.93 1.45
N PRO A 504 14.75 2.82 1.17
CA PRO A 504 16.15 2.47 1.02
C PRO A 504 16.86 2.24 2.36
N VAL A 505 16.15 2.44 3.47
CA VAL A 505 16.65 2.36 4.85
C VAL A 505 15.76 1.41 5.66
N ARG A 506 16.35 0.67 6.58
CA ARG A 506 15.65 -0.02 7.66
C ARG A 506 16.09 0.56 9.00
N ILE A 507 15.11 0.98 9.81
CA ILE A 507 15.34 1.35 11.20
C ILE A 507 15.19 0.08 12.04
N THR A 508 16.27 -0.42 12.63
CA THR A 508 16.28 -1.74 13.27
C THR A 508 15.42 -1.79 14.53
N ARG A 509 14.70 -2.90 14.71
CA ARG A 509 13.83 -3.15 15.87
C ARG A 509 14.29 -4.38 16.66
N ASN A 510 14.11 -4.35 17.97
CA ASN A 510 14.21 -5.52 18.85
C ASN A 510 12.91 -6.36 18.84
N ASP A 511 12.85 -7.42 19.66
CA ASP A 511 11.69 -8.31 19.76
C ASP A 511 10.45 -7.62 20.35
N GLU A 512 10.63 -6.54 21.11
CA GLU A 512 9.54 -5.68 21.59
C GLU A 512 9.10 -4.63 20.56
N LEU A 513 9.60 -4.71 19.33
CA LEU A 513 9.36 -3.80 18.22
C LEU A 513 9.84 -2.35 18.49
N MET A 514 10.63 -2.13 19.52
CA MET A 514 11.31 -0.86 19.78
C MET A 514 12.58 -0.74 18.95
N SER A 515 13.00 0.48 18.69
CA SER A 515 14.30 0.76 18.09
C SER A 515 15.42 0.18 18.93
N VAL A 516 16.40 -0.46 18.28
CA VAL A 516 17.58 -0.96 18.99
C VAL A 516 18.35 0.23 19.58
N GLY A 517 18.56 0.19 20.89
CA GLY A 517 19.24 1.26 21.61
C GLY A 517 18.38 2.45 22.05
N CYS A 518 17.06 2.47 21.72
CA CYS A 518 16.15 3.54 22.16
C CYS A 518 14.79 2.97 22.59
N ALA A 519 14.59 2.82 23.88
CA ALA A 519 13.32 2.38 24.44
C ALA A 519 12.23 3.46 24.24
N GLY A 520 10.98 3.04 24.03
CA GLY A 520 9.87 3.93 23.78
C GLY A 520 9.76 4.45 22.33
N LEU A 521 10.77 4.23 21.47
CA LEU A 521 10.69 4.52 20.03
C LEU A 521 10.32 3.26 19.25
N TYR A 522 9.19 3.28 18.55
CA TYR A 522 8.66 2.16 17.78
C TYR A 522 8.69 2.49 16.27
N PRO A 523 9.74 2.12 15.53
CA PRO A 523 9.78 2.27 14.08
C PRO A 523 8.68 1.45 13.44
N CYS A 524 7.85 2.05 12.56
CA CYS A 524 6.62 1.46 12.06
C CYS A 524 6.44 1.64 10.55
N GLY A 525 5.93 0.62 9.92
CA GLY A 525 5.46 0.66 8.53
C GLY A 525 6.55 0.70 7.48
N GLU A 526 6.26 1.34 6.36
CA GLU A 526 7.11 1.34 5.17
C GLU A 526 8.38 2.16 5.35
N GLY A 527 8.30 3.33 6.00
CA GLY A 527 9.46 4.18 6.28
C GLY A 527 10.50 3.47 7.12
N ALA A 528 10.05 2.69 8.09
CA ALA A 528 10.93 1.86 8.92
C ALA A 528 11.45 0.59 8.21
N GLY A 529 11.00 0.31 6.99
CA GLY A 529 11.45 -0.83 6.19
C GLY A 529 10.80 -2.17 6.52
N TYR A 530 9.61 -2.18 7.16
CA TYR A 530 8.89 -3.41 7.57
C TYR A 530 7.59 -3.66 6.80
N ALA A 531 7.19 -2.74 5.95
CA ALA A 531 6.02 -2.87 5.09
C ALA A 531 6.34 -2.38 3.66
N GLY A 532 5.49 -2.73 2.70
CA GLY A 532 5.64 -2.31 1.30
C GLY A 532 4.28 -2.10 0.63
N GLY A 533 3.29 -1.60 1.38
CA GLY A 533 1.96 -1.28 0.86
C GLY A 533 0.93 -1.05 1.97
N ILE A 534 -0.26 -0.62 1.61
CA ILE A 534 -1.33 -0.16 2.53
C ILE A 534 -1.63 -1.20 3.61
N THR A 535 -1.99 -2.43 3.22
CA THR A 535 -2.39 -3.48 4.17
C THR A 535 -1.25 -3.91 5.08
N SER A 536 -0.03 -4.10 4.55
CA SER A 536 1.11 -4.49 5.38
C SER A 536 1.52 -3.40 6.36
N ALA A 537 1.43 -2.12 5.96
CA ALA A 537 1.69 -0.98 6.84
C ALA A 537 0.62 -0.87 7.94
N ALA A 538 -0.65 -1.04 7.60
CA ALA A 538 -1.76 -1.07 8.56
C ALA A 538 -1.61 -2.20 9.59
N VAL A 539 -1.24 -3.41 9.15
CA VAL A 539 -0.98 -4.56 10.03
C VAL A 539 0.22 -4.29 10.95
N ASP A 540 1.27 -3.65 10.45
CA ASP A 540 2.41 -3.28 11.29
C ASP A 540 2.02 -2.23 12.33
N GLY A 541 1.19 -1.22 11.96
CA GLY A 541 0.60 -0.26 12.89
C GLY A 541 -0.21 -0.92 14.02
N ILE A 542 -1.03 -1.94 13.68
CA ILE A 542 -1.76 -2.74 14.69
C ILE A 542 -0.79 -3.44 15.66
N LYS A 543 0.29 -4.05 15.15
CA LYS A 543 1.30 -4.72 15.99
C LYS A 543 2.00 -3.75 16.94
N ILE A 544 2.33 -2.55 16.44
CA ILE A 544 2.92 -1.50 17.27
C ILE A 544 1.93 -1.04 18.35
N ALA A 545 0.66 -0.85 17.99
CA ALA A 545 -0.38 -0.48 18.96
C ALA A 545 -0.53 -1.54 20.07
N GLU A 546 -0.47 -2.83 19.73
CA GLU A 546 -0.47 -3.92 20.71
C GLU A 546 0.72 -3.84 21.67
N LYS A 547 1.93 -3.54 21.17
CA LYS A 547 3.13 -3.40 22.00
C LYS A 547 3.08 -2.15 22.87
N ILE A 548 2.63 -1.02 22.33
CA ILE A 548 2.45 0.22 23.10
C ILE A 548 1.45 -0.02 24.24
N ALA A 549 0.31 -0.65 23.96
CA ALA A 549 -0.70 -0.94 24.98
C ALA A 549 -0.20 -1.92 26.05
N ALA A 550 0.61 -2.92 25.66
CA ALA A 550 1.24 -3.86 26.61
C ALA A 550 2.23 -3.17 27.55
N ASN A 551 2.94 -2.17 27.06
CA ASN A 551 4.03 -1.53 27.77
C ASN A 551 3.61 -0.23 28.47
N ILE A 552 2.32 0.12 28.50
CA ILE A 552 1.84 1.39 29.04
C ILE A 552 2.21 1.57 30.53
N ASP A 553 2.10 0.52 31.32
CA ASP A 553 2.41 0.56 32.75
C ASP A 553 3.91 0.53 33.01
N PHE A 554 4.72 -0.13 32.17
CA PHE A 554 6.18 -0.14 32.26
C PHE A 554 6.80 1.26 32.20
N PHE A 555 6.26 2.14 31.37
CA PHE A 555 6.75 3.50 31.22
C PHE A 555 6.21 4.49 32.27
N LYS A 556 5.24 4.07 33.10
CA LYS A 556 4.74 4.90 34.23
C LYS A 556 5.59 4.79 35.50
N GLU A 557 6.25 3.65 35.71
CA GLU A 557 7.01 3.35 36.92
C GLU A 557 8.45 3.89 36.88
N VAL A 558 8.84 4.56 35.82
CA VAL A 558 10.15 5.14 35.56
C VAL A 558 10.04 6.65 35.44
#